data_295536d59515053ea4c343fdc6a83236
#
_entry.id   295536d59515053ea4c343fdc6a83236
#
_cell.length_a   1.000
_cell.length_b   1.000
_cell.length_c   1.000
_cell.angle_alpha   90.00
_cell.angle_beta   90.00
_cell.angle_gamma   90.00
#
_symmetry.space_group_name_H-M   'P 1'
#
loop_
_entity.id
_entity.type
_entity.pdbx_description
1 polymer ?
#
loop_
_entity_poly.entity_id
_entity_poly.type
_entity_poly.pdbx_seq_one_letter_code
_entity_poly.pdbx_strand_id
1 'polypeptide(L)'
;MEGQPVPRFEAESYLVPDFEIRFRKMVEKLATEKPVYVFANNSSINRSPIRGHLLAKYGLDKYLEPIRRMGDIDASNQIIHDLIKDIPNAHWVDAQQYLPKDSVMAEGKYLYGDQDHLTNFGAYYLGKEFTKHQRLLSPEQVEKLYK
;
A
#
# COMPACT_ATOMS: atom_id res chain seq x y z
N MET A 1 25.22 -20.29 7.43
CA MET A 1 25.20 -19.33 6.29
C MET A 1 23.82 -18.72 6.24
N GLU A 2 23.67 -17.53 6.80
CA GLU A 2 22.42 -16.77 6.75
C GLU A 2 22.29 -16.21 5.35
N GLY A 3 21.32 -16.71 4.60
CA GLY A 3 20.96 -16.14 3.31
C GLY A 3 20.40 -14.76 3.52
N GLN A 4 21.09 -13.72 3.06
CA GLN A 4 20.52 -12.39 2.97
C GLN A 4 19.26 -12.46 2.10
N PRO A 5 18.14 -11.84 2.52
CA PRO A 5 16.96 -11.77 1.66
C PRO A 5 17.33 -10.98 0.41
N VAL A 6 17.26 -11.63 -0.74
CA VAL A 6 17.41 -10.95 -2.04
C VAL A 6 16.32 -9.88 -2.09
N PRO A 7 16.66 -8.60 -2.30
CA PRO A 7 15.65 -7.56 -2.44
C PRO A 7 14.71 -7.97 -3.57
N ARG A 8 13.42 -8.13 -3.26
CA ARG A 8 12.38 -8.57 -4.22
C ARG A 8 12.37 -7.72 -5.51
N PHE A 9 12.85 -6.49 -5.40
CA PHE A 9 12.87 -5.51 -6.48
C PHE A 9 13.96 -5.73 -7.54
N GLU A 10 15.11 -6.30 -7.18
CA GLU A 10 16.16 -6.58 -8.17
C GLU A 10 15.75 -7.68 -9.16
N ALA A 11 14.96 -8.67 -8.71
CA ALA A 11 14.47 -9.72 -9.58
C ALA A 11 13.40 -9.25 -10.58
N GLU A 12 12.57 -8.29 -10.18
CA GLU A 12 11.46 -7.78 -11.03
C GLU A 12 11.91 -6.70 -12.02
N SER A 13 12.97 -5.95 -11.74
CA SER A 13 13.50 -4.92 -12.65
C SER A 13 13.99 -5.51 -13.98
N TYR A 14 14.37 -6.79 -13.99
CA TYR A 14 14.75 -7.49 -15.22
C TYR A 14 13.56 -7.94 -16.09
N LEU A 15 12.35 -8.03 -15.50
CA LEU A 15 11.20 -8.58 -16.21
C LEU A 15 10.40 -7.55 -17.01
N VAL A 16 10.56 -6.25 -16.75
CA VAL A 16 9.86 -5.20 -17.48
C VAL A 16 10.84 -4.06 -17.83
N PRO A 17 11.72 -4.25 -18.82
CA PRO A 17 12.53 -3.16 -19.35
C PRO A 17 11.61 -1.99 -19.72
N ASP A 18 12.01 -0.77 -19.42
CA ASP A 18 11.25 0.45 -19.71
C ASP A 18 9.94 0.63 -18.90
N PHE A 19 9.74 -0.08 -17.79
CA PHE A 19 8.55 0.10 -16.93
C PHE A 19 8.31 1.56 -16.60
N GLU A 20 9.32 2.26 -16.10
CA GLU A 20 9.22 3.67 -15.67
C GLU A 20 8.77 4.57 -16.82
N ILE A 21 9.36 4.37 -18.01
CA ILE A 21 9.03 5.14 -19.23
C ILE A 21 7.58 4.87 -19.65
N ARG A 22 7.16 3.61 -19.66
CA ARG A 22 5.81 3.21 -20.05
C ARG A 22 4.77 3.68 -19.05
N PHE A 23 5.06 3.52 -17.76
CA PHE A 23 4.17 3.98 -16.70
C PHE A 23 3.96 5.50 -16.77
N ARG A 24 5.05 6.28 -16.86
CA ARG A 24 4.96 7.73 -17.00
C ARG A 24 4.15 8.15 -18.21
N LYS A 25 4.41 7.60 -19.40
CA LYS A 25 3.65 7.87 -20.62
C LYS A 25 2.16 7.53 -20.49
N MET A 26 1.83 6.44 -19.81
CA MET A 26 0.44 6.07 -19.52
C MET A 26 -0.23 7.13 -18.66
N VAL A 27 0.41 7.54 -17.56
CA VAL A 27 -0.14 8.57 -16.66
C VAL A 27 -0.28 9.90 -17.38
N GLU A 28 0.73 10.35 -18.14
CA GLU A 28 0.68 11.57 -18.95
C GLU A 28 -0.53 11.55 -19.90
N LYS A 29 -0.72 10.44 -20.62
CA LYS A 29 -1.84 10.30 -21.56
C LYS A 29 -3.20 10.38 -20.85
N LEU A 30 -3.37 9.69 -19.73
CA LEU A 30 -4.62 9.70 -18.95
C LEU A 30 -4.90 11.07 -18.34
N ALA A 31 -3.85 11.74 -17.86
CA ALA A 31 -3.94 13.05 -17.22
C ALA A 31 -4.32 14.19 -18.18
N THR A 32 -4.21 14.01 -19.49
CA THR A 32 -4.72 14.96 -20.48
C THR A 32 -6.25 15.01 -20.52
N GLU A 33 -6.91 13.91 -20.15
CA GLU A 33 -8.37 13.79 -20.27
C GLU A 33 -9.08 14.01 -18.92
N LYS A 34 -8.45 13.58 -17.83
CA LYS A 34 -9.07 13.62 -16.48
C LYS A 34 -8.01 13.58 -15.37
N PRO A 35 -8.35 13.98 -14.13
CA PRO A 35 -7.46 13.77 -12.98
C PRO A 35 -7.12 12.28 -12.80
N VAL A 36 -5.83 11.99 -12.59
CA VAL A 36 -5.32 10.64 -12.32
C VAL A 36 -4.82 10.60 -10.89
N TYR A 37 -5.30 9.65 -10.11
CA TYR A 37 -4.86 9.43 -8.74
C TYR A 37 -4.04 8.14 -8.67
N VAL A 38 -2.78 8.26 -8.28
CA VAL A 38 -1.85 7.15 -8.13
C VAL A 38 -1.66 6.89 -6.65
N PHE A 39 -2.09 5.71 -6.21
CA PHE A 39 -2.00 5.33 -4.81
C PHE A 39 -0.66 4.67 -4.50
N ALA A 40 -0.05 5.07 -3.40
CA ALA A 40 1.06 4.36 -2.80
C ALA A 40 0.65 2.92 -2.46
N ASN A 41 1.56 1.99 -2.64
CA ASN A 41 1.38 0.64 -2.13
C ASN A 41 1.57 0.61 -0.61
N ASN A 42 0.89 -0.29 0.07
CA ASN A 42 1.03 -0.44 1.53
C ASN A 42 2.30 -1.24 1.86
N SER A 43 2.98 -0.85 2.93
CA SER A 43 4.10 -1.63 3.46
C SER A 43 3.66 -3.04 3.82
N SER A 44 4.48 -4.03 3.50
CA SER A 44 4.29 -5.40 3.96
C SER A 44 4.56 -5.53 5.46
N ILE A 45 4.20 -6.68 6.01
CA ILE A 45 4.52 -7.06 7.39
C ILE A 45 5.43 -8.30 7.40
N ASN A 46 6.29 -8.41 8.41
CA ASN A 46 7.31 -9.48 8.48
C ASN A 46 6.75 -10.90 8.53
N ARG A 47 5.49 -11.09 8.93
CA ARG A 47 4.82 -12.40 8.94
C ARG A 47 3.30 -12.28 8.99
N SER A 48 2.61 -13.31 8.47
CA SER A 48 1.15 -13.37 8.51
C SER A 48 0.61 -13.43 9.95
N PRO A 49 -0.39 -12.59 10.30
CA PRO A 49 -1.07 -12.64 11.59
C PRO A 49 -1.78 -13.99 11.83
N ILE A 50 -2.32 -14.61 10.79
CA ILE A 50 -3.02 -15.90 10.86
C ILE A 50 -2.09 -16.98 11.40
N ARG A 51 -0.85 -17.04 10.93
CA ARG A 51 0.14 -18.00 11.43
C ARG A 51 0.40 -17.80 12.92
N GLY A 52 0.51 -16.55 13.38
CA GLY A 52 0.66 -16.23 14.80
C GLY A 52 -0.53 -16.73 15.63
N HIS A 53 -1.73 -16.46 15.16
CA HIS A 53 -2.96 -16.89 15.83
C HIS A 53 -3.08 -18.42 15.92
N LEU A 54 -2.72 -19.15 14.86
CA LEU A 54 -2.71 -20.61 14.89
C LEU A 54 -1.70 -21.17 15.89
N LEU A 55 -0.50 -20.59 15.95
CA LEU A 55 0.55 -21.02 16.88
C LEU A 55 0.21 -20.67 18.33
N ALA A 56 -0.52 -19.58 18.57
CA ALA A 56 -0.98 -19.20 19.89
C ALA A 56 -1.88 -20.27 20.53
N LYS A 57 -2.70 -20.97 19.75
CA LYS A 57 -3.52 -22.09 20.22
C LYS A 57 -2.72 -23.22 20.85
N TYR A 58 -1.44 -23.32 20.52
CA TYR A 58 -0.50 -24.33 21.02
C TYR A 58 0.55 -23.74 21.98
N GLY A 59 0.42 -22.45 22.37
CA GLY A 59 1.37 -21.77 23.22
C GLY A 59 2.74 -21.53 22.58
N LEU A 60 2.79 -21.57 21.24
CA LEU A 60 4.03 -21.42 20.45
C LEU A 60 4.26 -19.99 19.93
N ASP A 61 3.30 -19.09 20.12
CA ASP A 61 3.39 -17.69 19.73
C ASP A 61 4.54 -16.93 20.42
N LYS A 62 4.90 -17.36 21.63
CA LYS A 62 6.04 -16.80 22.39
C LYS A 62 7.41 -16.97 21.70
N TYR A 63 7.51 -17.85 20.72
CA TYR A 63 8.72 -18.07 19.94
C TYR A 63 8.73 -17.27 18.63
N LEU A 64 7.67 -16.53 18.34
CA LEU A 64 7.56 -15.72 17.15
C LEU A 64 8.02 -14.29 17.45
N GLU A 65 8.74 -13.71 16.49
CA GLU A 65 8.98 -12.26 16.53
C GLU A 65 7.67 -11.47 16.53
N PRO A 66 7.63 -10.32 17.19
CA PRO A 66 6.49 -9.41 17.08
C PRO A 66 6.19 -9.06 15.61
N ILE A 67 4.92 -8.97 15.27
CA ILE A 67 4.53 -8.53 13.94
C ILE A 67 4.84 -7.04 13.82
N ARG A 68 5.51 -6.67 12.71
CA ARG A 68 5.88 -5.28 12.42
C ARG A 68 5.79 -5.00 10.92
N ARG A 69 5.63 -3.75 10.57
CA ARG A 69 5.73 -3.28 9.20
C ARG A 69 7.19 -3.26 8.75
N MET A 70 7.42 -3.54 7.47
CA MET A 70 8.76 -3.72 6.93
C MET A 70 9.34 -2.46 6.27
N GLY A 71 8.52 -1.56 5.75
CA GLY A 71 9.00 -0.39 4.99
C GLY A 71 9.70 -0.74 3.67
N ASP A 72 9.57 -1.98 3.22
CA ASP A 72 10.27 -2.56 2.06
C ASP A 72 9.83 -1.93 0.73
N ILE A 73 8.67 -1.28 0.70
CA ILE A 73 8.13 -0.65 -0.50
C ILE A 73 8.34 0.87 -0.56
N ASP A 74 8.92 1.48 0.48
CA ASP A 74 9.06 2.93 0.54
C ASP A 74 9.91 3.47 -0.61
N ALA A 75 10.97 2.75 -0.97
CA ALA A 75 11.82 3.11 -2.12
C ALA A 75 11.04 3.05 -3.45
N SER A 76 10.22 2.02 -3.66
CA SER A 76 9.41 1.90 -4.87
C SER A 76 8.29 2.93 -4.93
N ASN A 77 7.65 3.21 -3.81
CA ASN A 77 6.68 4.30 -3.73
C ASN A 77 7.33 5.65 -4.08
N GLN A 78 8.56 5.90 -3.61
CA GLN A 78 9.29 7.11 -3.94
C GLN A 78 9.60 7.20 -5.44
N ILE A 79 10.02 6.11 -6.09
CA ILE A 79 10.25 6.07 -7.53
C ILE A 79 8.97 6.42 -8.28
N ILE A 80 7.85 5.78 -7.96
CA ILE A 80 6.56 6.05 -8.62
C ILE A 80 6.10 7.49 -8.40
N HIS A 81 6.23 8.01 -7.16
CA HIS A 81 5.93 9.40 -6.86
C HIS A 81 6.77 10.36 -7.72
N ASP A 82 8.08 10.11 -7.83
CA ASP A 82 8.99 10.96 -8.61
C ASP A 82 8.69 10.93 -10.11
N LEU A 83 8.18 9.82 -10.63
CA LEU A 83 7.77 9.70 -12.02
C LEU A 83 6.55 10.56 -12.38
N ILE A 84 5.70 10.89 -11.42
CA ILE A 84 4.43 11.58 -11.70
C ILE A 84 4.33 13.00 -11.12
N LYS A 85 5.22 13.40 -10.21
CA LYS A 85 5.12 14.66 -9.44
C LYS A 85 5.01 15.93 -10.27
N ASP A 86 5.52 15.90 -11.49
CA ASP A 86 5.56 17.03 -12.43
C ASP A 86 4.51 16.89 -13.56
N ILE A 87 3.67 15.85 -13.55
CA ILE A 87 2.62 15.66 -14.54
C ILE A 87 1.38 16.45 -14.09
N PRO A 88 0.91 17.42 -14.90
CA PRO A 88 -0.36 18.11 -14.61
C PRO A 88 -1.52 17.14 -14.48
N ASN A 89 -2.42 17.36 -13.51
CA ASN A 89 -3.56 16.50 -13.20
C ASN A 89 -3.22 15.07 -12.72
N ALA A 90 -1.94 14.75 -12.44
CA ALA A 90 -1.57 13.55 -11.73
C ALA A 90 -1.38 13.85 -10.25
N HIS A 91 -1.98 13.03 -9.38
CA HIS A 91 -2.02 13.24 -7.95
C HIS A 91 -1.51 12.00 -7.23
N TRP A 92 -0.48 12.16 -6.40
CA TRP A 92 0.00 11.11 -5.52
C TRP A 92 -0.88 11.00 -4.28
N VAL A 93 -1.25 9.79 -3.93
CA VAL A 93 -2.07 9.50 -2.74
C VAL A 93 -1.35 8.47 -1.87
N ASP A 94 -0.74 8.93 -0.79
CA ASP A 94 -0.17 8.03 0.22
C ASP A 94 -1.23 7.74 1.30
N ALA A 95 -2.04 6.71 1.05
CA ALA A 95 -3.07 6.30 1.99
C ALA A 95 -2.49 5.56 3.21
N GLN A 96 -1.32 4.92 3.09
CA GLN A 96 -0.72 4.15 4.19
C GLN A 96 -0.38 4.99 5.43
N GLN A 97 -0.22 6.31 5.28
CA GLN A 97 0.00 7.22 6.39
C GLN A 97 -1.15 7.23 7.42
N TYR A 98 -2.35 6.79 7.00
CA TYR A 98 -3.54 6.70 7.86
C TYR A 98 -3.67 5.35 8.57
N LEU A 99 -2.79 4.39 8.28
CA LEU A 99 -2.68 3.17 9.07
C LEU A 99 -1.84 3.43 10.33
N PRO A 100 -2.14 2.76 11.46
CA PRO A 100 -1.33 2.89 12.67
C PRO A 100 0.15 2.61 12.39
N LYS A 101 1.06 3.48 12.84
CA LYS A 101 2.51 3.34 12.58
C LYS A 101 3.13 2.17 13.34
N ASP A 102 2.74 2.02 14.61
CA ASP A 102 3.36 1.07 15.54
C ASP A 102 2.50 -0.17 15.78
N SER A 103 1.43 -0.36 14.99
CA SER A 103 0.53 -1.49 15.16
C SER A 103 0.04 -2.02 13.83
N VAL A 104 -0.12 -3.33 13.76
CA VAL A 104 -0.80 -4.02 12.66
C VAL A 104 -2.26 -4.32 13.00
N MET A 105 -2.75 -3.75 14.09
CA MET A 105 -4.11 -3.89 14.60
C MET A 105 -4.76 -2.54 14.83
N ALA A 106 -6.07 -2.48 14.65
CA ALA A 106 -6.94 -1.38 15.07
C ALA A 106 -8.24 -1.96 15.62
N GLU A 107 -8.81 -1.32 16.64
CA GLU A 107 -10.08 -1.73 17.26
C GLU A 107 -10.12 -3.24 17.62
N GLY A 108 -8.98 -3.79 18.08
CA GLY A 108 -8.85 -5.20 18.45
C GLY A 108 -8.82 -6.21 17.30
N LYS A 109 -8.72 -5.74 16.04
CA LYS A 109 -8.71 -6.60 14.83
C LYS A 109 -7.44 -6.39 14.03
N TYR A 110 -6.97 -7.44 13.36
CA TYR A 110 -5.84 -7.34 12.44
C TYR A 110 -6.22 -6.56 11.17
N LEU A 111 -5.36 -5.63 10.79
CA LEU A 111 -5.47 -4.86 9.55
C LEU A 111 -4.99 -5.65 8.34
N TYR A 112 -4.06 -6.59 8.54
CA TYR A 112 -3.47 -7.42 7.49
C TYR A 112 -3.99 -8.85 7.56
N GLY A 113 -4.32 -9.43 6.41
CA GLY A 113 -4.73 -10.83 6.26
C GLY A 113 -3.54 -11.76 6.07
N ASP A 114 -2.57 -11.31 5.31
CA ASP A 114 -1.28 -11.97 5.08
C ASP A 114 -0.14 -10.95 5.20
N GLN A 115 0.99 -11.19 4.54
CA GLN A 115 2.13 -10.28 4.63
C GLN A 115 1.94 -8.97 3.84
N ASP A 116 1.15 -8.99 2.79
CA ASP A 116 1.08 -7.90 1.81
C ASP A 116 -0.33 -7.30 1.66
N HIS A 117 -1.38 -8.04 2.04
CA HIS A 117 -2.76 -7.65 1.80
C HIS A 117 -3.51 -7.25 3.07
N LEU A 118 -4.26 -6.19 2.99
CA LEU A 118 -5.18 -5.80 4.05
C LEU A 118 -6.36 -6.79 4.13
N THR A 119 -6.85 -7.01 5.35
CA THR A 119 -8.16 -7.66 5.55
C THR A 119 -9.28 -6.75 5.04
N ASN A 120 -10.49 -7.30 4.88
CA ASN A 120 -11.68 -6.48 4.61
C ASN A 120 -11.86 -5.38 5.68
N PHE A 121 -11.58 -5.71 6.95
CA PHE A 121 -11.59 -4.72 8.04
C PHE A 121 -10.47 -3.70 7.86
N GLY A 122 -9.25 -4.13 7.52
CA GLY A 122 -8.11 -3.24 7.28
C GLY A 122 -8.37 -2.26 6.14
N ALA A 123 -8.92 -2.74 5.04
CA ALA A 123 -9.31 -1.90 3.90
C ALA A 123 -10.41 -0.90 4.28
N TYR A 124 -11.45 -1.35 5.01
CA TYR A 124 -12.50 -0.47 5.52
C TYR A 124 -11.95 0.58 6.49
N TYR A 125 -11.09 0.16 7.43
CA TYR A 125 -10.45 1.07 8.38
C TYR A 125 -9.64 2.14 7.65
N LEU A 126 -8.78 1.74 6.70
CA LEU A 126 -7.98 2.65 5.90
C LEU A 126 -8.87 3.65 5.14
N GLY A 127 -9.92 3.18 4.47
CA GLY A 127 -10.85 4.03 3.74
C GLY A 127 -11.57 5.03 4.66
N LYS A 128 -12.01 4.59 5.85
CA LYS A 128 -12.64 5.43 6.87
C LYS A 128 -11.69 6.53 7.37
N GLU A 129 -10.44 6.17 7.68
CA GLU A 129 -9.46 7.16 8.14
C GLU A 129 -9.05 8.10 7.01
N PHE A 130 -8.83 7.58 5.80
CA PHE A 130 -8.52 8.38 4.62
C PHE A 130 -9.60 9.45 4.36
N THR A 131 -10.88 9.08 4.37
CA THR A 131 -11.98 10.00 4.06
C THR A 131 -12.19 11.11 5.10
N LYS A 132 -11.64 10.97 6.31
CA LYS A 132 -11.64 12.07 7.30
C LYS A 132 -10.70 13.20 6.90
N HIS A 133 -9.66 12.89 6.15
CA HIS A 133 -8.56 13.81 5.86
C HIS A 133 -8.50 14.26 4.40
N GLN A 134 -8.97 13.43 3.48
CA GLN A 134 -8.90 13.70 2.05
C GLN A 134 -10.21 13.38 1.34
N ARG A 135 -10.51 14.21 0.33
CA ARG A 135 -11.59 13.97 -0.64
C ARG A 135 -10.99 14.01 -2.03
N LEU A 136 -11.00 12.88 -2.71
CA LEU A 136 -10.51 12.77 -4.09
C LEU A 136 -11.49 13.39 -5.09
N LEU A 137 -12.78 13.35 -4.78
CA LEU A 137 -13.86 13.87 -5.64
C LEU A 137 -14.64 14.94 -4.87
N SER A 138 -15.03 16.00 -5.58
CA SER A 138 -15.99 16.96 -5.03
C SER A 138 -17.38 16.31 -4.90
N PRO A 139 -18.28 16.85 -4.02
CA PRO A 139 -19.65 16.36 -3.94
C PRO A 139 -20.38 16.34 -5.30
N GLU A 140 -20.12 17.34 -6.15
CA GLU A 140 -20.70 17.43 -7.50
C GLU A 140 -20.15 16.34 -8.45
N GLN A 141 -18.88 15.99 -8.31
CA GLN A 141 -18.27 14.87 -9.08
C GLN A 141 -18.86 13.54 -8.64
N VAL A 142 -19.06 13.35 -7.32
CA VAL A 142 -19.70 12.14 -6.78
C VAL A 142 -21.13 12.01 -7.30
N GLU A 143 -21.92 13.09 -7.27
CA GLU A 143 -23.29 13.07 -7.76
C GLU A 143 -23.40 12.68 -9.24
N LYS A 144 -22.42 13.08 -10.08
CA LYS A 144 -22.37 12.70 -11.49
C LYS A 144 -22.07 11.23 -11.73
N LEU A 145 -21.47 10.52 -10.77
CA LEU A 145 -21.17 9.08 -10.91
C LEU A 145 -22.40 8.19 -10.70
N TYR A 146 -23.45 8.73 -10.05
CA TYR A 146 -24.67 7.99 -9.72
C TYR A 146 -25.87 8.36 -10.59
N LYS A 147 -25.66 9.21 -11.59
CA LYS A 147 -26.64 9.55 -12.65
C LYS A 147 -26.31 8.86 -13.96
#